data_b9e29a7b48b2ce0351a360b03b778891
#
_entry.id   b9e29a7b48b2ce0351a360b03b778891
#
_cell.length_a   1.000
_cell.length_b   1.000
_cell.length_c   1.000
_cell.angle_alpha   90.00
_cell.angle_beta   90.00
_cell.angle_gamma   90.00
#
_symmetry.space_group_name_H-M   'P 1'
#
loop_
_entity.id
_entity.type
_entity.pdbx_description
1 polymer ?
#
loop_
_entity_poly.entity_id
_entity_poly.type
_entity_poly.pdbx_seq_one_letter_code
_entity_poly.pdbx_strand_id
1 'polypeptide(L)'
;MKTKNILFALIGILMIAALLVGCSGGGEEPAAEQPAGGEEASAPAEKPYIPVISKGFQHQFWQAVKTGAEQAAADYDVTITFEGPESEAMVDKQVEMFQTALDKNPAAICLAAVDSKAFEPLLQEAKEKGIPVIGFDSGVDSDVPVTTAATDNIAAAALAADKMAELIGGSGEVAIISHDQTSRTGIDRVKGFKDRIEEKYPDITIVDIQYGGGDQLKSTDLAKAIIQAHPDLKGFFGANEGSAIGVLNAVTELGMEGKIVVIGYDSGQQQMDAIRAGTEAGAITQNPIGIGYKCVEAAYKAYKGEELPPTIDTGFYWYDKDNIDDPEIQAVLYK
;
A
#
# COMPACT_ATOMS: atom_id res chain seq x y z
N MET A 1 -29.02 16.50 -46.95
CA MET A 1 -28.72 16.23 -48.37
C MET A 1 -27.78 15.03 -48.46
N LYS A 2 -28.31 13.99 -49.14
CA LYS A 2 -27.65 12.90 -49.92
C LYS A 2 -26.71 11.97 -49.11
N THR A 3 -27.14 10.81 -48.62
CA THR A 3 -27.52 9.51 -49.26
C THR A 3 -26.47 8.91 -50.21
N LYS A 4 -26.05 7.66 -49.89
CA LYS A 4 -26.05 6.45 -50.73
C LYS A 4 -25.09 5.43 -50.09
N ASN A 5 -25.51 4.32 -49.55
CA ASN A 5 -26.06 3.07 -50.07
C ASN A 5 -25.14 2.35 -51.07
N ILE A 6 -25.11 1.03 -50.81
CA ILE A 6 -25.14 -0.13 -51.74
C ILE A 6 -23.96 -1.07 -51.45
N LEU A 7 -24.08 -2.33 -51.19
CA LEU A 7 -24.98 -3.49 -51.30
C LEU A 7 -24.21 -4.65 -52.00
N PHE A 8 -24.42 -5.90 -51.52
CA PHE A 8 -24.25 -7.23 -52.16
C PHE A 8 -22.84 -7.77 -52.42
N ALA A 9 -22.53 -9.05 -52.33
CA ALA A 9 -23.29 -10.24 -52.65
C ALA A 9 -22.77 -11.53 -51.96
N LEU A 10 -23.71 -12.40 -51.73
CA LEU A 10 -23.65 -13.87 -51.55
C LEU A 10 -23.09 -14.58 -52.78
N ILE A 11 -22.68 -15.84 -52.63
CA ILE A 11 -22.65 -17.03 -53.54
C ILE A 11 -21.52 -17.94 -52.97
N GLY A 12 -21.61 -19.22 -52.75
CA GLY A 12 -22.58 -20.25 -53.05
C GLY A 12 -22.07 -21.62 -52.63
N ILE A 13 -22.97 -22.46 -52.37
CA ILE A 13 -22.90 -23.87 -51.99
C ILE A 13 -22.34 -24.69 -53.16
N LEU A 14 -21.50 -25.73 -52.86
CA LEU A 14 -21.55 -26.94 -53.69
C LEU A 14 -21.24 -28.20 -52.85
N MET A 15 -22.25 -29.03 -52.66
CA MET A 15 -22.17 -30.45 -52.31
C MET A 15 -21.72 -31.25 -53.51
N ILE A 16 -20.85 -32.25 -53.30
CA ILE A 16 -20.82 -33.43 -54.19
C ILE A 16 -20.66 -34.68 -53.29
N ALA A 17 -21.69 -35.48 -53.30
CA ALA A 17 -21.69 -36.87 -52.84
C ALA A 17 -21.30 -37.78 -54.00
N ALA A 18 -20.46 -38.77 -53.75
CA ALA A 18 -20.32 -39.91 -54.64
C ALA A 18 -20.12 -41.19 -53.85
N LEU A 19 -21.13 -41.99 -53.84
CA LEU A 19 -21.13 -43.40 -53.50
C LEU A 19 -20.51 -44.21 -54.65
N LEU A 20 -19.67 -45.19 -54.37
CA LEU A 20 -19.62 -46.45 -55.15
C LEU A 20 -19.08 -47.61 -54.35
N VAL A 21 -19.79 -48.66 -54.45
CA VAL A 21 -19.72 -50.06 -53.93
C VAL A 21 -18.61 -50.81 -54.66
N GLY A 22 -17.97 -51.76 -53.95
CA GLY A 22 -17.12 -52.79 -54.60
C GLY A 22 -16.54 -53.83 -53.63
N CYS A 23 -16.94 -55.00 -53.80
CA CYS A 23 -16.84 -56.27 -53.09
C CYS A 23 -15.45 -56.83 -52.76
N SER A 24 -15.42 -57.56 -51.64
CA SER A 24 -14.94 -58.93 -51.40
C SER A 24 -13.47 -59.30 -51.65
N GLY A 25 -12.84 -59.78 -50.60
CA GLY A 25 -11.61 -60.56 -50.66
C GLY A 25 -11.01 -60.75 -49.29
N GLY A 26 -11.11 -61.94 -48.70
CA GLY A 26 -10.58 -62.24 -47.37
C GLY A 26 -9.06 -62.24 -47.34
N GLY A 27 -8.54 -61.85 -46.19
CA GLY A 27 -7.13 -61.93 -45.82
C GLY A 27 -7.03 -61.59 -44.38
N GLU A 28 -6.66 -62.58 -43.53
CA GLU A 28 -6.31 -62.38 -42.16
C GLU A 28 -5.10 -61.44 -42.05
N GLU A 29 -5.32 -60.29 -41.46
CA GLU A 29 -4.24 -59.40 -41.02
C GLU A 29 -4.08 -59.46 -39.51
N PRO A 30 -2.84 -59.42 -38.99
CA PRO A 30 -2.56 -59.53 -37.56
C PRO A 30 -3.01 -58.26 -36.81
N ALA A 31 -3.50 -58.48 -35.60
CA ALA A 31 -3.95 -57.45 -34.69
C ALA A 31 -2.88 -56.34 -34.52
N ALA A 32 -3.17 -55.15 -34.98
CA ALA A 32 -2.38 -53.95 -34.63
C ALA A 32 -2.62 -53.59 -33.20
N GLU A 33 -1.54 -53.64 -32.39
CA GLU A 33 -1.48 -53.02 -31.05
C GLU A 33 -1.91 -51.56 -31.12
N GLN A 34 -2.96 -51.22 -30.41
CA GLN A 34 -3.32 -49.79 -30.17
C GLN A 34 -2.17 -49.15 -29.38
N PRO A 35 -1.64 -47.99 -29.81
CA PRO A 35 -0.70 -47.28 -28.99
C PRO A 35 -1.42 -46.82 -27.71
N ALA A 36 -0.81 -47.16 -26.59
CA ALA A 36 -1.18 -46.74 -25.24
C ALA A 36 -1.47 -45.22 -25.23
N GLY A 37 -2.51 -44.87 -24.49
CA GLY A 37 -3.04 -43.54 -24.36
C GLY A 37 -1.93 -42.50 -24.14
N GLY A 38 -1.90 -41.50 -25.00
CA GLY A 38 -1.15 -40.30 -24.74
C GLY A 38 -1.67 -39.66 -23.46
N GLU A 39 -0.80 -39.43 -22.50
CA GLU A 39 -1.06 -38.54 -21.39
C GLU A 39 -1.44 -37.18 -22.02
N GLU A 40 -2.70 -36.80 -21.88
CA GLU A 40 -3.11 -35.42 -22.10
C GLU A 40 -2.26 -34.58 -21.15
N ALA A 41 -1.32 -33.82 -21.71
CA ALA A 41 -0.60 -32.80 -20.97
C ALA A 41 -1.65 -31.85 -20.41
N SER A 42 -1.92 -31.94 -19.10
CA SER A 42 -2.80 -30.99 -18.41
C SER A 42 -2.27 -29.60 -18.69
N ALA A 43 -3.15 -28.70 -19.13
CA ALA A 43 -2.81 -27.29 -19.25
C ALA A 43 -2.16 -26.83 -17.94
N PRO A 44 -1.11 -25.98 -17.99
CA PRO A 44 -0.50 -25.46 -16.78
C PRO A 44 -1.60 -24.88 -15.88
N ALA A 45 -1.66 -25.30 -14.63
CA ALA A 45 -2.60 -24.74 -13.66
C ALA A 45 -2.40 -23.20 -13.63
N GLU A 46 -3.48 -22.45 -13.76
CA GLU A 46 -3.40 -20.99 -13.63
C GLU A 46 -2.80 -20.65 -12.27
N LYS A 47 -1.85 -19.69 -12.26
CA LYS A 47 -1.23 -19.21 -11.02
C LYS A 47 -2.28 -18.54 -10.15
N PRO A 48 -2.22 -18.70 -8.82
CA PRO A 48 -3.12 -17.99 -7.93
C PRO A 48 -3.04 -16.47 -8.19
N TYR A 49 -4.19 -15.82 -8.30
CA TYR A 49 -4.28 -14.37 -8.51
C TYR A 49 -4.55 -13.67 -7.19
N ILE A 50 -3.73 -12.66 -6.85
CA ILE A 50 -3.81 -11.88 -5.61
C ILE A 50 -3.77 -10.39 -5.97
N PRO A 51 -4.91 -9.68 -6.01
CA PRO A 51 -4.92 -8.23 -6.13
C PRO A 51 -4.36 -7.57 -4.87
N VAL A 52 -3.49 -6.57 -5.06
CA VAL A 52 -2.91 -5.74 -4.00
C VAL A 52 -3.43 -4.32 -4.18
N ILE A 53 -4.25 -3.86 -3.23
CA ILE A 53 -4.96 -2.58 -3.29
C ILE A 53 -4.32 -1.64 -2.27
N SER A 54 -3.52 -0.69 -2.76
CA SER A 54 -2.84 0.35 -1.98
C SER A 54 -3.74 1.55 -1.71
N LYS A 55 -3.33 2.47 -0.80
CA LYS A 55 -4.06 3.72 -0.57
C LYS A 55 -3.89 4.72 -1.71
N GLY A 56 -2.80 4.63 -2.50
CA GLY A 56 -2.54 5.55 -3.60
C GLY A 56 -1.21 5.29 -4.28
N PHE A 57 -0.80 6.23 -5.16
CA PHE A 57 0.47 6.21 -5.87
C PHE A 57 1.26 7.51 -5.77
N GLN A 58 0.77 8.49 -5.03
CA GLN A 58 1.34 9.83 -4.96
C GLN A 58 2.67 9.93 -4.20
N HIS A 59 3.03 8.89 -3.42
CA HIS A 59 4.25 8.83 -2.62
C HIS A 59 5.21 7.76 -3.12
N GLN A 60 6.52 7.99 -2.96
CA GLN A 60 7.55 7.00 -3.28
C GLN A 60 7.40 5.74 -2.43
N PHE A 61 6.85 5.87 -1.22
CA PHE A 61 6.49 4.76 -0.34
C PHE A 61 5.76 3.63 -1.07
N TRP A 62 4.71 3.95 -1.86
CA TRP A 62 3.91 2.94 -2.56
C TRP A 62 4.67 2.23 -3.68
N GLN A 63 5.67 2.89 -4.28
CA GLN A 63 6.55 2.23 -5.28
C GLN A 63 7.45 1.20 -4.61
N ALA A 64 7.96 1.50 -3.41
CA ALA A 64 8.75 0.56 -2.63
C ALA A 64 7.90 -0.64 -2.13
N VAL A 65 6.67 -0.40 -1.68
CA VAL A 65 5.72 -1.47 -1.32
C VAL A 65 5.44 -2.37 -2.52
N LYS A 66 5.19 -1.78 -3.70
CA LYS A 66 4.99 -2.52 -4.95
C LYS A 66 6.18 -3.42 -5.28
N THR A 67 7.40 -2.89 -5.14
CA THR A 67 8.62 -3.68 -5.36
C THR A 67 8.66 -4.92 -4.48
N GLY A 68 8.34 -4.79 -3.19
CA GLY A 68 8.28 -5.93 -2.28
C GLY A 68 7.19 -6.93 -2.64
N ALA A 69 6.01 -6.44 -3.03
CA ALA A 69 4.92 -7.30 -3.48
C ALA A 69 5.28 -8.10 -4.75
N GLU A 70 5.94 -7.46 -5.72
CA GLU A 70 6.41 -8.11 -6.95
C GLU A 70 7.50 -9.17 -6.68
N GLN A 71 8.40 -8.93 -5.72
CA GLN A 71 9.38 -9.92 -5.29
C GLN A 71 8.68 -11.16 -4.69
N ALA A 72 7.75 -10.96 -3.76
CA ALA A 72 7.01 -12.08 -3.20
C ALA A 72 6.17 -12.82 -4.24
N ALA A 73 5.58 -12.11 -5.21
CA ALA A 73 4.84 -12.74 -6.31
C ALA A 73 5.72 -13.66 -7.15
N ALA A 74 6.98 -13.29 -7.37
CA ALA A 74 7.95 -14.13 -8.08
C ALA A 74 8.36 -15.35 -7.24
N ASP A 75 8.62 -15.17 -5.93
CA ASP A 75 9.07 -16.24 -5.03
C ASP A 75 7.98 -17.30 -4.79
N TYR A 76 6.72 -16.88 -4.72
CA TYR A 76 5.57 -17.77 -4.47
C TYR A 76 4.83 -18.22 -5.74
N ASP A 77 5.33 -17.86 -6.92
CA ASP A 77 4.74 -18.18 -8.22
C ASP A 77 3.26 -17.82 -8.33
N VAL A 78 2.91 -16.60 -7.90
CA VAL A 78 1.56 -16.02 -7.98
C VAL A 78 1.50 -14.87 -8.96
N THR A 79 0.29 -14.55 -9.43
CA THR A 79 0.02 -13.36 -10.25
C THR A 79 -0.56 -12.28 -9.35
N ILE A 80 -0.02 -11.07 -9.40
CA ILE A 80 -0.57 -9.93 -8.69
C ILE A 80 -0.99 -8.81 -9.65
N THR A 81 -1.95 -7.98 -9.25
CA THR A 81 -2.09 -6.60 -9.69
C THR A 81 -1.75 -5.71 -8.49
N PHE A 82 -1.13 -4.56 -8.75
CA PHE A 82 -0.89 -3.55 -7.72
C PHE A 82 -1.61 -2.28 -8.15
N GLU A 83 -2.69 -1.94 -7.45
CA GLU A 83 -3.62 -0.89 -7.82
C GLU A 83 -3.90 0.01 -6.61
N GLY A 84 -4.30 1.25 -6.86
CA GLY A 84 -4.72 2.19 -5.83
C GLY A 84 -5.39 3.42 -6.47
N PRO A 85 -6.15 4.20 -5.70
CA PRO A 85 -6.71 5.44 -6.19
C PRO A 85 -5.60 6.47 -6.48
N GLU A 86 -5.93 7.53 -7.21
CA GLU A 86 -4.99 8.62 -7.52
C GLU A 86 -4.53 9.38 -6.27
N SER A 87 -5.34 9.38 -5.22
CA SER A 87 -5.09 10.07 -3.95
C SER A 87 -5.61 9.27 -2.77
N GLU A 88 -4.90 9.33 -1.64
CA GLU A 88 -5.28 8.71 -0.36
C GLU A 88 -6.56 9.29 0.28
N ALA A 89 -7.18 10.29 -0.35
CA ALA A 89 -8.47 10.84 0.06
C ALA A 89 -9.68 10.23 -0.70
N MET A 90 -9.45 9.30 -1.63
CA MET A 90 -10.50 8.78 -2.53
C MET A 90 -11.09 7.46 -2.03
N VAL A 91 -11.82 7.52 -0.90
CA VAL A 91 -12.43 6.34 -0.24
C VAL A 91 -13.34 5.56 -1.18
N ASP A 92 -14.32 6.24 -1.80
CA ASP A 92 -15.31 5.60 -2.68
C ASP A 92 -14.63 4.86 -3.85
N LYS A 93 -13.55 5.45 -4.38
CA LYS A 93 -12.79 4.84 -5.48
C LYS A 93 -12.09 3.56 -5.05
N GLN A 94 -11.49 3.55 -3.86
CA GLN A 94 -10.85 2.35 -3.34
C GLN A 94 -11.86 1.25 -3.02
N VAL A 95 -13.06 1.60 -2.53
CA VAL A 95 -14.18 0.67 -2.31
C VAL A 95 -14.60 0.01 -3.64
N GLU A 96 -14.74 0.79 -4.73
CA GLU A 96 -15.02 0.25 -6.08
C GLU A 96 -13.92 -0.70 -6.56
N MET A 97 -12.64 -0.38 -6.29
CA MET A 97 -11.51 -1.24 -6.64
C MET A 97 -11.56 -2.57 -5.90
N PHE A 98 -11.87 -2.53 -4.59
CA PHE A 98 -12.03 -3.76 -3.80
C PHE A 98 -13.17 -4.63 -4.32
N GLN A 99 -14.35 -4.04 -4.61
CA GLN A 99 -15.46 -4.76 -5.22
C GLN A 99 -15.06 -5.42 -6.55
N THR A 100 -14.40 -4.65 -7.42
CA THR A 100 -13.90 -5.16 -8.71
C THR A 100 -12.92 -6.33 -8.54
N ALA A 101 -12.06 -6.25 -7.53
CA ALA A 101 -11.13 -7.33 -7.20
C ALA A 101 -11.86 -8.58 -6.70
N LEU A 102 -12.86 -8.38 -5.83
CA LEU A 102 -13.68 -9.45 -5.26
C LEU A 102 -14.50 -10.20 -6.35
N ASP A 103 -15.02 -9.47 -7.32
CA ASP A 103 -15.80 -10.04 -8.44
C ASP A 103 -14.97 -10.96 -9.36
N LYS A 104 -13.64 -10.80 -9.35
CA LYS A 104 -12.72 -11.69 -10.09
C LYS A 104 -12.47 -13.02 -9.39
N ASN A 105 -13.04 -13.24 -8.20
CA ASN A 105 -12.86 -14.44 -7.39
C ASN A 105 -11.38 -14.82 -7.18
N PRO A 106 -10.55 -13.91 -6.62
CA PRO A 106 -9.11 -14.12 -6.46
C PRO A 106 -8.79 -15.18 -5.40
N ALA A 107 -7.55 -15.65 -5.38
CA ALA A 107 -7.06 -16.57 -4.36
C ALA A 107 -7.00 -15.94 -2.95
N ALA A 108 -6.70 -14.65 -2.88
CA ALA A 108 -6.75 -13.80 -1.69
C ALA A 108 -6.75 -12.34 -2.12
N ILE A 109 -7.04 -11.39 -1.22
CA ILE A 109 -6.98 -9.94 -1.47
C ILE A 109 -6.07 -9.29 -0.43
N CYS A 110 -5.15 -8.44 -0.89
CA CYS A 110 -4.35 -7.54 -0.04
C CYS A 110 -4.98 -6.14 -0.04
N LEU A 111 -5.20 -5.56 1.14
CA LEU A 111 -5.84 -4.24 1.31
C LEU A 111 -5.06 -3.36 2.29
N ALA A 112 -4.62 -2.18 1.82
CA ALA A 112 -4.26 -1.05 2.67
C ALA A 112 -5.41 -0.03 2.65
N ALA A 113 -6.22 0.02 3.69
CA ALA A 113 -7.46 0.78 3.68
C ALA A 113 -7.23 2.29 3.88
N VAL A 114 -7.82 3.13 3.03
CA VAL A 114 -7.86 4.60 3.21
C VAL A 114 -8.81 5.01 4.33
N ASP A 115 -9.79 4.17 4.65
CA ASP A 115 -10.74 4.34 5.76
C ASP A 115 -10.93 3.00 6.46
N SER A 116 -10.74 2.98 7.79
CA SER A 116 -10.74 1.74 8.57
C SER A 116 -12.11 1.04 8.65
N LYS A 117 -13.20 1.70 8.27
CA LYS A 117 -14.58 1.21 8.42
C LYS A 117 -15.32 1.05 7.11
N ALA A 118 -14.90 1.72 6.05
CA ALA A 118 -15.64 1.76 4.79
C ALA A 118 -15.78 0.40 4.10
N PHE A 119 -14.92 -0.55 4.42
CA PHE A 119 -14.84 -1.84 3.73
C PHE A 119 -15.66 -2.95 4.38
N GLU A 120 -16.26 -2.73 5.56
CA GLU A 120 -16.92 -3.79 6.33
C GLU A 120 -17.90 -4.64 5.51
N PRO A 121 -18.82 -4.08 4.69
CA PRO A 121 -19.75 -4.89 3.90
C PRO A 121 -19.02 -5.82 2.91
N LEU A 122 -17.96 -5.33 2.26
CA LEU A 122 -17.18 -6.09 1.28
C LEU A 122 -16.26 -7.12 1.93
N LEU A 123 -15.77 -6.84 3.13
CA LEU A 123 -15.01 -7.79 3.94
C LEU A 123 -15.89 -8.97 4.34
N GLN A 124 -17.14 -8.72 4.73
CA GLN A 124 -18.08 -9.80 5.02
C GLN A 124 -18.42 -10.62 3.78
N GLU A 125 -18.59 -9.98 2.62
CA GLU A 125 -18.77 -10.68 1.34
C GLU A 125 -17.56 -11.56 0.98
N ALA A 126 -16.33 -11.05 1.17
CA ALA A 126 -15.10 -11.84 0.97
C ALA A 126 -15.09 -13.09 1.87
N LYS A 127 -15.46 -12.92 3.15
CA LYS A 127 -15.56 -14.00 4.13
C LYS A 127 -16.60 -15.05 3.72
N GLU A 128 -17.78 -14.62 3.26
CA GLU A 128 -18.83 -15.53 2.77
C GLU A 128 -18.40 -16.31 1.53
N LYS A 129 -17.60 -15.71 0.65
CA LYS A 129 -17.00 -16.35 -0.52
C LYS A 129 -15.77 -17.22 -0.17
N GLY A 130 -15.31 -17.20 1.07
CA GLY A 130 -14.10 -17.92 1.49
C GLY A 130 -12.80 -17.36 0.91
N ILE A 131 -12.79 -16.07 0.54
CA ILE A 131 -11.63 -15.36 0.01
C ILE A 131 -10.88 -14.71 1.16
N PRO A 132 -9.64 -15.13 1.50
CA PRO A 132 -8.86 -14.51 2.55
C PRO A 132 -8.53 -13.05 2.22
N VAL A 133 -8.66 -12.16 3.22
CA VAL A 133 -8.21 -10.77 3.12
C VAL A 133 -7.02 -10.56 4.05
N ILE A 134 -5.98 -9.93 3.54
CA ILE A 134 -4.77 -9.56 4.26
C ILE A 134 -4.70 -8.03 4.32
N GLY A 135 -4.69 -7.49 5.54
CA GLY A 135 -4.36 -6.08 5.74
C GLY A 135 -2.87 -5.84 5.51
N PHE A 136 -2.50 -4.68 4.98
CA PHE A 136 -1.10 -4.25 4.96
C PHE A 136 -1.01 -2.74 5.14
N ASP A 137 0.11 -2.24 5.67
CA ASP A 137 0.33 -0.82 5.99
C ASP A 137 -0.77 -0.23 6.90
N SER A 138 -1.96 -0.07 6.35
CA SER A 138 -3.14 0.46 7.04
C SER A 138 -4.23 -0.61 7.08
N GLY A 139 -4.50 -1.15 8.26
CA GLY A 139 -5.54 -2.16 8.48
C GLY A 139 -6.96 -1.58 8.51
N VAL A 140 -7.90 -2.41 8.92
CA VAL A 140 -9.33 -2.07 9.06
C VAL A 140 -9.82 -2.36 10.49
N ASP A 141 -10.92 -1.71 10.90
CA ASP A 141 -11.60 -1.97 12.17
C ASP A 141 -12.60 -3.15 11.98
N SER A 142 -12.05 -4.34 11.65
CA SER A 142 -12.81 -5.57 11.39
C SER A 142 -12.00 -6.80 11.77
N ASP A 143 -12.69 -7.86 12.20
CA ASP A 143 -12.09 -9.17 12.51
C ASP A 143 -12.01 -10.09 11.27
N VAL A 144 -12.37 -9.61 10.09
CA VAL A 144 -12.38 -10.42 8.86
C VAL A 144 -10.98 -10.66 8.30
N PRO A 145 -10.06 -9.68 8.24
CA PRO A 145 -8.71 -9.96 7.75
C PRO A 145 -8.01 -11.03 8.58
N VAL A 146 -7.35 -11.95 7.88
CA VAL A 146 -6.62 -13.07 8.51
C VAL A 146 -5.43 -12.57 9.32
N THR A 147 -4.76 -11.54 8.80
CA THR A 147 -3.61 -10.86 9.42
C THR A 147 -3.44 -9.47 8.83
N THR A 148 -2.64 -8.64 9.49
CA THR A 148 -2.19 -7.34 8.96
C THR A 148 -0.67 -7.25 9.02
N ALA A 149 -0.01 -7.04 7.88
CA ALA A 149 1.43 -6.78 7.78
C ALA A 149 1.68 -5.26 7.82
N ALA A 150 2.13 -4.74 8.95
CA ALA A 150 2.25 -3.31 9.18
C ALA A 150 3.34 -2.96 10.19
N THR A 151 3.74 -1.71 10.18
CA THR A 151 4.51 -1.05 11.24
C THR A 151 3.66 -0.90 12.50
N ASP A 152 4.24 -1.06 13.68
CA ASP A 152 3.63 -0.59 14.92
C ASP A 152 3.63 0.96 14.93
N ASN A 153 2.58 1.54 14.35
CA ASN A 153 2.46 2.98 14.16
C ASN A 153 2.36 3.76 15.49
N ILE A 154 1.81 3.15 16.54
CA ILE A 154 1.74 3.78 17.88
C ILE A 154 3.14 3.88 18.47
N ALA A 155 3.90 2.78 18.48
CA ALA A 155 5.27 2.77 19.00
C ALA A 155 6.21 3.67 18.17
N ALA A 156 6.07 3.66 16.85
CA ALA A 156 6.85 4.48 15.93
C ALA A 156 6.62 5.99 16.17
N ALA A 157 5.37 6.42 16.30
CA ALA A 157 5.04 7.81 16.58
C ALA A 157 5.39 8.23 18.03
N ALA A 158 5.33 7.30 18.99
CA ALA A 158 5.83 7.55 20.33
C ALA A 158 7.36 7.81 20.34
N LEU A 159 8.13 7.09 19.51
CA LEU A 159 9.56 7.37 19.33
C LEU A 159 9.78 8.76 18.70
N ALA A 160 8.97 9.16 17.72
CA ALA A 160 9.04 10.51 17.16
C ALA A 160 8.77 11.60 18.22
N ALA A 161 7.84 11.36 19.14
CA ALA A 161 7.56 12.25 20.25
C ALA A 161 8.74 12.35 21.24
N ASP A 162 9.39 11.21 21.56
CA ASP A 162 10.60 11.21 22.41
C ASP A 162 11.72 12.03 21.74
N LYS A 163 11.92 11.88 20.43
CA LYS A 163 12.90 12.65 19.66
C LYS A 163 12.54 14.13 19.56
N MET A 164 11.26 14.46 19.41
CA MET A 164 10.80 15.84 19.43
C MET A 164 11.14 16.50 20.78
N ALA A 165 10.82 15.84 21.89
CA ALA A 165 11.12 16.35 23.24
C ALA A 165 12.63 16.56 23.46
N GLU A 166 13.46 15.62 23.03
CA GLU A 166 14.93 15.72 23.09
C GLU A 166 15.41 16.96 22.32
N LEU A 167 14.98 17.13 21.09
CA LEU A 167 15.45 18.18 20.18
C LEU A 167 15.00 19.59 20.55
N ILE A 168 13.81 19.75 21.13
CA ILE A 168 13.31 21.08 21.56
C ILE A 168 13.65 21.43 23.02
N GLY A 169 14.38 20.54 23.72
CA GLY A 169 14.79 20.76 25.12
C GLY A 169 13.68 20.54 26.14
N GLY A 170 12.73 19.64 25.86
CA GLY A 170 11.71 19.14 26.79
C GLY A 170 10.53 20.06 27.06
N SER A 171 10.43 21.24 26.40
CA SER A 171 9.32 22.18 26.62
C SER A 171 9.03 23.06 25.41
N GLY A 172 7.79 23.48 25.25
CA GLY A 172 7.36 24.43 24.21
C GLY A 172 6.18 23.94 23.39
N GLU A 173 5.84 24.70 22.35
CA GLU A 173 4.73 24.41 21.47
C GLU A 173 5.17 23.52 20.30
N VAL A 174 4.37 22.51 19.99
CA VAL A 174 4.55 21.65 18.80
C VAL A 174 3.22 21.47 18.07
N ALA A 175 3.27 21.14 16.79
CA ALA A 175 2.07 20.87 16.00
C ALA A 175 2.25 19.57 15.19
N ILE A 176 1.12 19.01 14.74
CA ILE A 176 1.08 17.80 13.93
C ILE A 176 0.39 18.12 12.61
N ILE A 177 1.00 17.73 11.49
CA ILE A 177 0.32 17.58 10.21
C ILE A 177 0.22 16.10 9.89
N SER A 178 -0.98 15.56 9.80
CA SER A 178 -1.24 14.17 9.43
C SER A 178 -1.98 14.07 8.10
N HIS A 179 -2.02 12.86 7.53
CA HIS A 179 -2.70 12.65 6.26
C HIS A 179 -4.22 12.63 6.43
N ASP A 180 -4.78 11.83 7.34
CA ASP A 180 -6.23 11.72 7.51
C ASP A 180 -6.61 11.31 8.96
N GLN A 181 -7.92 11.22 9.21
CA GLN A 181 -8.50 10.87 10.51
C GLN A 181 -9.21 9.50 10.49
N THR A 182 -9.19 8.78 9.38
CA THR A 182 -10.03 7.60 9.15
C THR A 182 -9.22 6.33 8.88
N SER A 183 -8.02 6.44 8.35
CA SER A 183 -7.11 5.31 8.19
C SER A 183 -6.45 4.93 9.52
N ARG A 184 -6.13 3.65 9.71
CA ARG A 184 -5.41 3.19 10.92
C ARG A 184 -4.08 3.90 11.10
N THR A 185 -3.32 4.09 10.00
CA THR A 185 -2.03 4.80 10.07
C THR A 185 -2.20 6.26 10.52
N GLY A 186 -3.18 6.99 10.01
CA GLY A 186 -3.46 8.36 10.43
C GLY A 186 -3.86 8.45 11.90
N ILE A 187 -4.78 7.60 12.33
CA ILE A 187 -5.27 7.53 13.71
C ILE A 187 -4.11 7.16 14.67
N ASP A 188 -3.38 6.09 14.37
CA ASP A 188 -2.38 5.52 15.29
C ASP A 188 -1.14 6.40 15.42
N ARG A 189 -0.68 7.06 14.33
CA ARG A 189 0.47 7.98 14.38
C ARG A 189 0.16 9.23 15.20
N VAL A 190 -1.01 9.83 14.99
CA VAL A 190 -1.45 10.98 15.80
C VAL A 190 -1.61 10.57 17.27
N LYS A 191 -2.27 9.42 17.52
CA LYS A 191 -2.46 8.90 18.88
C LYS A 191 -1.13 8.61 19.57
N GLY A 192 -0.23 7.89 18.93
CA GLY A 192 1.07 7.50 19.51
C GLY A 192 1.92 8.70 19.89
N PHE A 193 2.01 9.72 19.01
CA PHE A 193 2.72 10.95 19.30
C PHE A 193 2.06 11.74 20.46
N LYS A 194 0.75 11.95 20.37
CA LYS A 194 -0.01 12.72 21.35
C LYS A 194 0.05 12.08 22.74
N ASP A 195 -0.30 10.81 22.84
CA ASP A 195 -0.32 10.09 24.13
C ASP A 195 1.08 10.13 24.79
N ARG A 196 2.14 9.99 23.99
CA ARG A 196 3.51 10.03 24.49
C ARG A 196 3.90 11.40 25.03
N ILE A 197 3.53 12.49 24.34
CA ILE A 197 3.73 13.86 24.82
C ILE A 197 2.96 14.07 26.13
N GLU A 198 1.68 13.75 26.17
CA GLU A 198 0.83 13.94 27.35
C GLU A 198 1.30 13.14 28.55
N GLU A 199 1.80 11.92 28.34
CA GLU A 199 2.27 11.05 29.43
C GLU A 199 3.62 11.47 30.02
N LYS A 200 4.59 11.86 29.14
CA LYS A 200 5.99 12.00 29.56
C LYS A 200 6.55 13.41 29.50
N TYR A 201 5.93 14.31 28.75
CA TYR A 201 6.47 15.63 28.49
C TYR A 201 5.44 16.73 28.76
N PRO A 202 4.99 16.90 30.03
CA PRO A 202 3.89 17.81 30.37
C PRO A 202 4.17 19.29 30.07
N ASP A 203 5.44 19.68 29.88
CA ASP A 203 5.85 21.03 29.51
C ASP A 203 5.84 21.25 27.98
N ILE A 204 5.48 20.23 27.19
CA ILE A 204 5.26 20.35 25.73
C ILE A 204 3.76 20.41 25.46
N THR A 205 3.34 21.41 24.72
CA THR A 205 1.93 21.59 24.32
C THR A 205 1.76 21.31 22.83
N ILE A 206 0.86 20.39 22.47
CA ILE A 206 0.42 20.25 21.07
C ILE A 206 -0.64 21.32 20.82
N VAL A 207 -0.26 22.37 20.07
CA VAL A 207 -1.13 23.54 19.85
C VAL A 207 -2.11 23.36 18.70
N ASP A 208 -1.79 22.51 17.73
CA ASP A 208 -2.68 22.22 16.59
C ASP A 208 -2.41 20.83 15.99
N ILE A 209 -3.46 20.22 15.43
CA ILE A 209 -3.40 18.98 14.66
C ILE A 209 -4.25 19.16 13.41
N GLN A 210 -3.60 19.19 12.24
CA GLN A 210 -4.26 19.39 10.96
C GLN A 210 -4.07 18.21 10.01
N TYR A 211 -4.96 18.11 9.01
CA TYR A 211 -5.03 16.94 8.13
C TYR A 211 -4.97 17.37 6.67
N GLY A 212 -3.84 17.05 6.04
CA GLY A 212 -3.50 17.45 4.68
C GLY A 212 -4.01 16.51 3.58
N GLY A 213 -4.55 15.32 3.92
CA GLY A 213 -4.93 14.31 2.91
C GLY A 213 -3.73 13.64 2.25
N GLY A 214 -2.54 13.68 2.86
CA GLY A 214 -1.29 13.25 2.23
C GLY A 214 -0.79 14.17 1.11
N ASP A 215 -1.50 15.26 0.82
CA ASP A 215 -1.13 16.24 -0.21
C ASP A 215 -0.08 17.23 0.32
N GLN A 216 1.03 17.34 -0.39
CA GLN A 216 2.17 18.19 0.02
C GLN A 216 1.80 19.68 0.02
N LEU A 217 1.07 20.15 -0.99
CA LEU A 217 0.72 21.57 -1.12
C LEU A 217 -0.26 21.98 -0.03
N LYS A 218 -1.30 21.19 0.19
CA LYS A 218 -2.26 21.44 1.26
C LYS A 218 -1.57 21.39 2.64
N SER A 219 -0.67 20.45 2.86
CA SER A 219 0.11 20.35 4.10
C SER A 219 1.03 21.56 4.29
N THR A 220 1.60 22.11 3.19
CA THR A 220 2.38 23.36 3.21
C THR A 220 1.52 24.54 3.65
N ASP A 221 0.32 24.70 3.09
CA ASP A 221 -0.57 25.80 3.45
C ASP A 221 -1.05 25.70 4.91
N LEU A 222 -1.37 24.49 5.39
CA LEU A 222 -1.73 24.24 6.78
C LEU A 222 -0.58 24.56 7.73
N ALA A 223 0.64 24.11 7.42
CA ALA A 223 1.81 24.38 8.26
C ALA A 223 2.13 25.88 8.31
N LYS A 224 2.03 26.62 7.19
CA LYS A 224 2.18 28.09 7.19
C LYS A 224 1.16 28.78 8.08
N ALA A 225 -0.10 28.34 8.02
CA ALA A 225 -1.16 28.92 8.88
C ALA A 225 -0.86 28.70 10.37
N ILE A 226 -0.38 27.51 10.74
CA ILE A 226 0.01 27.18 12.12
C ILE A 226 1.20 28.05 12.56
N ILE A 227 2.25 28.19 11.75
CA ILE A 227 3.42 29.02 12.07
C ILE A 227 3.00 30.49 12.31
N GLN A 228 2.07 31.00 11.50
CA GLN A 228 1.57 32.37 11.65
C GLN A 228 0.71 32.55 12.90
N ALA A 229 -0.06 31.54 13.30
CA ALA A 229 -0.91 31.57 14.49
C ALA A 229 -0.12 31.35 15.79
N HIS A 230 1.01 30.64 15.74
CA HIS A 230 1.83 30.23 16.87
C HIS A 230 3.29 30.68 16.69
N PRO A 231 3.61 31.96 16.96
CA PRO A 231 4.96 32.51 16.74
C PRO A 231 6.05 31.87 17.63
N ASP A 232 5.66 31.21 18.71
CA ASP A 232 6.56 30.52 19.64
C ASP A 232 6.69 29.02 19.35
N LEU A 233 6.14 28.55 18.21
CA LEU A 233 6.18 27.14 17.78
C LEU A 233 7.62 26.65 17.65
N LYS A 234 7.94 25.54 18.33
CA LYS A 234 9.28 24.95 18.35
C LYS A 234 9.42 23.73 17.44
N GLY A 235 8.34 23.03 17.13
CA GLY A 235 8.45 21.82 16.32
C GLY A 235 7.19 21.40 15.59
N PHE A 236 7.41 20.64 14.52
CA PHE A 236 6.38 19.96 13.75
C PHE A 236 6.66 18.47 13.67
N PHE A 237 5.61 17.66 13.79
CA PHE A 237 5.59 16.27 13.37
C PHE A 237 4.76 16.12 12.10
N GLY A 238 5.40 15.76 10.98
CA GLY A 238 4.74 15.38 9.72
C GLY A 238 4.51 13.88 9.69
N ALA A 239 3.26 13.42 9.84
CA ALA A 239 2.95 12.03 10.16
C ALA A 239 2.91 11.07 8.94
N ASN A 240 3.28 11.52 7.74
CA ASN A 240 3.54 10.71 6.55
C ASN A 240 4.42 11.50 5.57
N GLU A 241 4.89 10.86 4.48
CA GLU A 241 5.76 11.48 3.46
C GLU A 241 5.22 12.82 2.97
N GLY A 242 3.96 12.90 2.54
CA GLY A 242 3.36 14.12 2.01
C GLY A 242 3.22 15.23 3.06
N SER A 243 2.88 14.88 4.29
CA SER A 243 2.78 15.83 5.41
C SER A 243 4.15 16.37 5.81
N ALA A 244 5.17 15.52 5.90
CA ALA A 244 6.54 15.91 6.25
C ALA A 244 7.14 16.87 5.20
N ILE A 245 7.01 16.52 3.92
CA ILE A 245 7.46 17.38 2.82
C ILE A 245 6.71 18.73 2.82
N GLY A 246 5.39 18.72 3.08
CA GLY A 246 4.62 19.95 3.20
C GLY A 246 5.09 20.86 4.32
N VAL A 247 5.39 20.29 5.49
CA VAL A 247 5.97 21.04 6.63
C VAL A 247 7.34 21.61 6.28
N LEU A 248 8.22 20.81 5.66
CA LEU A 248 9.54 21.27 5.20
C LEU A 248 9.43 22.46 4.24
N ASN A 249 8.53 22.39 3.26
CA ASN A 249 8.28 23.47 2.32
C ASN A 249 7.83 24.75 3.05
N ALA A 250 6.90 24.62 4.01
CA ALA A 250 6.40 25.78 4.78
C ALA A 250 7.51 26.44 5.61
N VAL A 251 8.32 25.65 6.30
CA VAL A 251 9.43 26.12 7.12
C VAL A 251 10.47 26.82 6.25
N THR A 252 10.82 26.26 5.09
CA THR A 252 11.76 26.86 4.14
C THR A 252 11.21 28.14 3.54
N GLU A 253 9.97 28.15 3.04
CA GLU A 253 9.37 29.34 2.41
C GLU A 253 9.20 30.52 3.38
N LEU A 254 9.03 30.25 4.67
CA LEU A 254 8.93 31.28 5.71
C LEU A 254 10.28 31.66 6.35
N GLY A 255 11.39 31.02 5.95
CA GLY A 255 12.72 31.28 6.52
C GLY A 255 12.84 30.91 8.01
N MET A 256 12.16 29.82 8.41
CA MET A 256 12.12 29.33 9.78
C MET A 256 13.04 28.12 10.01
N GLU A 257 13.89 27.80 9.03
CA GLU A 257 14.90 26.74 9.12
C GLU A 257 15.83 26.97 10.31
N GLY A 258 16.08 25.91 11.08
CA GLY A 258 16.88 25.97 12.31
C GLY A 258 16.20 26.65 13.51
N LYS A 259 14.97 27.21 13.34
CA LYS A 259 14.16 27.75 14.44
C LYS A 259 13.04 26.82 14.85
N ILE A 260 12.47 26.11 13.87
CA ILE A 260 11.43 25.10 14.07
C ILE A 260 12.05 23.73 13.77
N VAL A 261 11.99 22.81 14.70
CA VAL A 261 12.40 21.41 14.53
C VAL A 261 11.36 20.70 13.68
N VAL A 262 11.77 20.07 12.60
CA VAL A 262 10.90 19.25 11.78
C VAL A 262 11.28 17.78 11.96
N ILE A 263 10.31 16.97 12.38
CA ILE A 263 10.41 15.51 12.39
C ILE A 263 9.39 14.96 11.41
N GLY A 264 9.86 14.08 10.51
CA GLY A 264 9.04 13.44 9.52
C GLY A 264 8.67 12.00 9.84
N TYR A 265 7.92 11.44 8.93
CA TYR A 265 7.61 10.01 8.83
C TYR A 265 7.83 9.59 7.39
N ASP A 266 8.33 8.38 7.15
CA ASP A 266 8.74 7.87 5.85
C ASP A 266 10.14 8.35 5.40
N SER A 267 10.57 8.03 4.18
CA SER A 267 11.93 8.29 3.73
C SER A 267 12.03 8.59 2.22
N GLY A 268 11.08 9.37 1.69
CA GLY A 268 11.17 9.83 0.31
C GLY A 268 12.44 10.67 0.04
N GLN A 269 12.87 10.74 -1.21
CA GLN A 269 14.13 11.39 -1.59
C GLN A 269 14.27 12.81 -1.04
N GLN A 270 13.19 13.61 -1.08
CA GLN A 270 13.23 14.99 -0.57
C GLN A 270 13.50 15.05 0.94
N GLN A 271 12.95 14.12 1.73
CA GLN A 271 13.20 14.03 3.17
C GLN A 271 14.65 13.64 3.45
N MET A 272 15.18 12.63 2.75
CA MET A 272 16.59 12.24 2.89
C MET A 272 17.55 13.40 2.55
N ASP A 273 17.24 14.17 1.52
CA ASP A 273 18.04 15.36 1.14
C ASP A 273 17.94 16.46 2.21
N ALA A 274 16.75 16.68 2.78
CA ALA A 274 16.52 17.63 3.85
C ALA A 274 17.25 17.25 5.15
N ILE A 275 17.26 15.96 5.50
CA ILE A 275 18.01 15.44 6.65
C ILE A 275 19.52 15.64 6.46
N ARG A 276 20.07 15.31 5.28
CA ARG A 276 21.48 15.56 4.97
C ARG A 276 21.84 17.03 5.00
N ALA A 277 20.94 17.90 4.55
CA ALA A 277 21.08 19.35 4.61
C ALA A 277 20.91 19.93 6.03
N GLY A 278 20.27 19.17 6.95
CA GLY A 278 19.98 19.61 8.32
C GLY A 278 18.74 20.51 8.43
N THR A 279 17.86 20.52 7.43
CA THR A 279 16.57 21.24 7.46
C THR A 279 15.45 20.37 8.04
N GLU A 280 15.56 19.05 7.96
CA GLU A 280 14.78 18.08 8.71
C GLU A 280 15.69 17.46 9.77
N ALA A 281 15.24 17.42 11.01
CA ALA A 281 16.06 16.93 12.12
C ALA A 281 16.21 15.40 12.10
N GLY A 282 15.22 14.72 11.58
CA GLY A 282 15.15 13.28 11.40
C GLY A 282 13.73 12.82 11.14
N ALA A 283 13.58 11.52 10.88
CA ALA A 283 12.28 10.94 10.62
C ALA A 283 12.20 9.48 11.09
N ILE A 284 10.98 8.97 11.16
CA ILE A 284 10.73 7.54 11.29
C ILE A 284 10.62 6.96 9.89
N THR A 285 11.44 5.99 9.53
CA THR A 285 11.24 5.19 8.32
C THR A 285 10.61 3.85 8.66
N GLN A 286 9.79 3.36 7.75
CA GLN A 286 9.19 2.03 7.78
C GLN A 286 10.07 1.06 6.96
N ASN A 287 9.57 -0.17 6.78
CA ASN A 287 10.12 -1.14 5.83
C ASN A 287 9.10 -1.41 4.71
N PRO A 288 8.91 -0.49 3.74
CA PRO A 288 7.87 -0.63 2.73
C PRO A 288 8.06 -1.85 1.81
N ILE A 289 9.30 -2.20 1.47
CA ILE A 289 9.59 -3.43 0.71
C ILE A 289 9.15 -4.65 1.53
N GLY A 290 9.48 -4.68 2.83
CA GLY A 290 9.03 -5.73 3.74
C GLY A 290 7.50 -5.79 3.89
N ILE A 291 6.81 -4.65 3.95
CA ILE A 291 5.35 -4.57 4.02
C ILE A 291 4.73 -5.24 2.79
N GLY A 292 5.16 -4.85 1.59
CA GLY A 292 4.66 -5.43 0.34
C GLY A 292 4.95 -6.92 0.20
N TYR A 293 6.18 -7.33 0.52
CA TYR A 293 6.58 -8.73 0.50
C TYR A 293 5.74 -9.58 1.46
N LYS A 294 5.65 -9.15 2.74
CA LYS A 294 4.92 -9.87 3.79
C LYS A 294 3.43 -9.95 3.52
N CYS A 295 2.84 -8.96 2.88
CA CYS A 295 1.44 -8.99 2.49
C CYS A 295 1.16 -10.13 1.49
N VAL A 296 1.92 -10.20 0.39
CA VAL A 296 1.71 -11.22 -0.65
C VAL A 296 2.11 -12.62 -0.14
N GLU A 297 3.19 -12.73 0.66
CA GLU A 297 3.54 -13.97 1.36
C GLU A 297 2.39 -14.47 2.24
N ALA A 298 1.81 -13.59 3.06
CA ALA A 298 0.69 -13.92 3.94
C ALA A 298 -0.57 -14.29 3.15
N ALA A 299 -0.85 -13.59 2.05
CA ALA A 299 -1.97 -13.89 1.16
C ALA A 299 -1.85 -15.29 0.54
N TYR A 300 -0.66 -15.64 0.06
CA TYR A 300 -0.41 -16.99 -0.45
C TYR A 300 -0.56 -18.06 0.63
N LYS A 301 0.00 -17.85 1.83
CA LYS A 301 -0.13 -18.78 2.96
C LYS A 301 -1.58 -18.95 3.39
N ALA A 302 -2.34 -17.87 3.51
CA ALA A 302 -3.76 -17.91 3.82
C ALA A 302 -4.57 -18.68 2.76
N TYR A 303 -4.28 -18.46 1.48
CA TYR A 303 -4.86 -19.23 0.37
C TYR A 303 -4.54 -20.72 0.49
N LYS A 304 -3.36 -21.10 1.01
CA LYS A 304 -2.99 -22.50 1.29
C LYS A 304 -3.61 -23.05 2.57
N GLY A 305 -4.33 -22.26 3.35
CA GLY A 305 -4.94 -22.67 4.61
C GLY A 305 -3.96 -22.71 5.79
N GLU A 306 -2.82 -22.02 5.69
CA GLU A 306 -1.87 -21.91 6.79
C GLU A 306 -2.37 -20.92 7.86
N GLU A 307 -2.12 -21.24 9.13
CA GLU A 307 -2.40 -20.32 10.23
C GLU A 307 -1.39 -19.18 10.26
N LEU A 308 -1.88 -17.95 10.47
CA LEU A 308 -1.07 -16.76 10.55
C LEU A 308 -1.31 -16.01 11.88
N PRO A 309 -0.29 -15.30 12.40
CA PRO A 309 -0.50 -14.44 13.56
C PRO A 309 -1.44 -13.27 13.20
N PRO A 310 -2.15 -12.67 14.15
CA PRO A 310 -3.06 -11.55 13.88
C PRO A 310 -2.37 -10.33 13.26
N THR A 311 -1.08 -10.14 13.57
CA THR A 311 -0.26 -9.05 13.05
C THR A 311 1.14 -9.56 12.71
N ILE A 312 1.65 -9.10 11.58
CA ILE A 312 3.04 -9.28 11.15
C ILE A 312 3.71 -7.91 11.25
N ASP A 313 4.52 -7.72 12.31
CA ASP A 313 5.29 -6.48 12.46
C ASP A 313 6.39 -6.42 11.40
N THR A 314 6.46 -5.30 10.68
CA THR A 314 7.45 -5.05 9.64
C THR A 314 8.60 -4.16 10.09
N GLY A 315 8.55 -3.67 11.33
CA GLY A 315 9.56 -2.83 11.94
C GLY A 315 9.50 -1.36 11.52
N PHE A 316 10.25 -0.54 12.25
CA PHE A 316 10.48 0.88 11.96
C PHE A 316 11.81 1.31 12.56
N TYR A 317 12.39 2.42 12.05
CA TYR A 317 13.67 2.95 12.49
C TYR A 317 13.61 4.47 12.57
N TRP A 318 14.25 5.04 13.57
CA TRP A 318 14.62 6.44 13.56
C TRP A 318 15.84 6.64 12.67
N TYR A 319 15.81 7.62 11.78
CA TYR A 319 16.98 8.01 11.04
C TYR A 319 17.15 9.53 11.03
N ASP A 320 18.38 9.96 11.07
CA ASP A 320 18.81 11.34 11.10
C ASP A 320 20.15 11.49 10.38
N LYS A 321 20.75 12.67 10.45
CA LYS A 321 22.01 12.97 9.77
C LYS A 321 23.17 12.06 10.23
N ASP A 322 23.12 11.56 11.46
CA ASP A 322 24.25 10.81 12.04
C ASP A 322 24.23 9.34 11.62
N ASN A 323 23.05 8.77 11.28
CA ASN A 323 22.88 7.36 10.95
C ASN A 323 22.29 7.08 9.58
N ILE A 324 21.91 8.11 8.81
CA ILE A 324 21.25 7.92 7.50
C ILE A 324 22.07 7.08 6.52
N ASP A 325 23.39 7.05 6.65
CA ASP A 325 24.29 6.28 5.79
C ASP A 325 24.68 4.92 6.38
N ASP A 326 24.15 4.53 7.54
CA ASP A 326 24.35 3.21 8.13
C ASP A 326 23.70 2.12 7.26
N PRO A 327 24.37 0.96 7.06
CA PRO A 327 23.85 -0.10 6.19
C PRO A 327 22.47 -0.61 6.57
N GLU A 328 22.16 -0.68 7.87
CA GLU A 328 20.85 -1.11 8.37
C GLU A 328 19.73 -0.11 8.00
N ILE A 329 20.02 1.18 8.14
CA ILE A 329 19.10 2.26 7.75
C ILE A 329 18.93 2.28 6.23
N GLN A 330 20.06 2.24 5.48
CA GLN A 330 20.01 2.23 4.00
C GLN A 330 19.21 1.06 3.43
N ALA A 331 19.12 -0.06 4.14
CA ALA A 331 18.35 -1.23 3.71
C ALA A 331 16.82 -1.00 3.72
N VAL A 332 16.33 0.00 4.46
CA VAL A 332 14.90 0.30 4.61
C VAL A 332 14.52 1.67 4.02
N LEU A 333 15.49 2.52 3.67
CA LEU A 333 15.23 3.76 2.94
C LEU A 333 14.88 3.45 1.48
N TYR A 334 14.05 4.28 0.88
CA TYR A 334 13.60 4.11 -0.50
C TYR A 334 13.75 5.43 -1.30
N LYS A 335 13.85 5.28 -2.64
CA LYS A 335 14.13 6.40 -3.56
C LYS A 335 13.10 6.46 -4.66
#